data_b3e3273dc56d83a91c0b8721f4d9df83
#
_entry.id   b3e3273dc56d83a91c0b8721f4d9df83
#
_cell.length_a   1.000
_cell.length_b   1.000
_cell.length_c   1.000
_cell.angle_alpha   90.00
_cell.angle_beta   90.00
_cell.angle_gamma   90.00
#
_symmetry.space_group_name_H-M   'P 1'
#
loop_
_entity.id
_entity.type
_entity.pdbx_description
1 polymer ?
#
loop_
_entity_poly.entity_id
_entity_poly.type
_entity_poly.pdbx_seq_one_letter_code
_entity_poly.pdbx_strand_id
1 'polypeptide(L)'
;SYRALIIAGPSEKGQELAEIVNSGKELTWDELDSANWGVMSSSSPAGYVYPSLWLQDKYGKGLTDLSSAVQSDSYASALARLASGQVDCILAYADVRRDYEDKWESEFGAKNSIWEDTNVIGVTDPIYNDTVCVSKNSKNMNDDLKAAIQKALINIGNTDEGKEVISIYSHKGYQEAQSSDYDKERDAQKLIKELSK
;
A
#
# COMPACT_ATOMS: atom_id res chain seq x y z
N SER A 1 8.84 -5.32 4.66
CA SER A 1 7.45 -5.27 4.21
C SER A 1 6.78 -3.97 4.68
N TYR A 2 5.78 -3.56 3.98
CA TYR A 2 4.86 -2.48 4.32
C TYR A 2 3.42 -2.96 4.09
N ARG A 3 2.41 -2.11 4.32
CA ARG A 3 1.02 -2.44 4.05
C ARG A 3 0.38 -1.34 3.21
N ALA A 4 -0.71 -1.64 2.56
CA ALA A 4 -1.57 -0.60 2.04
C ALA A 4 -2.64 -0.23 3.08
N LEU A 5 -3.04 1.01 3.06
CA LEU A 5 -4.09 1.58 3.88
C LEU A 5 -5.26 2.01 2.98
N ILE A 6 -6.46 1.81 3.48
CA ILE A 6 -7.67 2.47 3.01
C ILE A 6 -7.90 3.63 3.97
N ILE A 7 -7.83 4.86 3.46
CA ILE A 7 -7.88 6.09 4.26
C ILE A 7 -9.14 6.85 3.89
N ALA A 8 -10.02 7.05 4.87
CA ALA A 8 -11.18 7.91 4.75
C ALA A 8 -10.79 9.37 5.07
N GLY A 9 -11.34 10.32 4.33
CA GLY A 9 -11.05 11.74 4.38
C GLY A 9 -12.08 12.57 5.16
N PRO A 10 -11.96 13.91 5.06
CA PRO A 10 -12.79 14.85 5.81
C PRO A 10 -14.21 15.05 5.26
N SER A 11 -14.56 14.44 4.13
CA SER A 11 -15.94 14.51 3.60
C SER A 11 -16.94 13.88 4.58
N GLU A 12 -18.21 14.26 4.48
CA GLU A 12 -19.28 13.69 5.31
C GLU A 12 -19.31 12.17 5.22
N LYS A 13 -19.22 11.62 4.00
CA LYS A 13 -19.19 10.16 3.79
C LYS A 13 -17.91 9.52 4.34
N GLY A 14 -16.75 10.16 4.17
CA GLY A 14 -15.50 9.65 4.73
C GLY A 14 -15.55 9.56 6.25
N GLN A 15 -16.11 10.58 6.92
CA GLN A 15 -16.28 10.59 8.37
C GLN A 15 -17.33 9.56 8.85
N GLU A 16 -18.42 9.37 8.11
CA GLU A 16 -19.40 8.29 8.39
C GLU A 16 -18.73 6.90 8.41
N LEU A 17 -17.92 6.60 7.39
CA LEU A 17 -17.18 5.32 7.33
C LEU A 17 -16.19 5.18 8.49
N ALA A 18 -15.50 6.27 8.82
CA ALA A 18 -14.57 6.32 9.94
C ALA A 18 -15.27 6.06 11.29
N GLU A 19 -16.43 6.65 11.51
CA GLU A 19 -17.23 6.45 12.74
C GLU A 19 -17.67 5.00 12.92
N ILE A 20 -18.10 4.33 11.83
CA ILE A 20 -18.46 2.91 11.86
C ILE A 20 -17.27 2.07 12.35
N VAL A 21 -16.09 2.25 11.73
CA VAL A 21 -14.88 1.50 12.09
C VAL A 21 -14.41 1.84 13.51
N ASN A 22 -14.40 3.12 13.88
CA ASN A 22 -13.99 3.56 15.21
C ASN A 22 -14.94 3.09 16.32
N SER A 23 -16.19 2.79 15.99
CA SER A 23 -17.13 2.15 16.91
C SER A 23 -16.89 0.64 17.10
N GLY A 24 -15.90 0.07 16.42
CA GLY A 24 -15.57 -1.36 16.44
C GLY A 24 -16.44 -2.21 15.53
N LYS A 25 -17.20 -1.61 14.62
CA LYS A 25 -18.00 -2.32 13.62
C LYS A 25 -17.22 -2.54 12.32
N GLU A 26 -17.57 -3.59 11.61
CA GLU A 26 -17.09 -3.81 10.24
C GLU A 26 -17.96 -3.05 9.24
N LEU A 27 -17.32 -2.51 8.20
CA LEU A 27 -18.02 -1.91 7.06
C LEU A 27 -18.67 -3.01 6.21
N THR A 28 -19.85 -2.73 5.72
CA THR A 28 -20.53 -3.53 4.70
C THR A 28 -20.06 -3.12 3.31
N TRP A 29 -20.30 -3.99 2.31
CA TRP A 29 -20.03 -3.61 0.93
C TRP A 29 -20.84 -2.37 0.48
N ASP A 30 -22.10 -2.28 0.85
CA ASP A 30 -22.98 -1.17 0.46
C ASP A 30 -22.49 0.19 1.01
N GLU A 31 -21.95 0.19 2.23
CA GLU A 31 -21.31 1.39 2.80
C GLU A 31 -20.07 1.80 2.00
N LEU A 32 -19.21 0.83 1.65
CA LEU A 32 -18.01 1.08 0.84
C LEU A 32 -18.37 1.53 -0.59
N ASP A 33 -19.33 0.89 -1.23
CA ASP A 33 -19.76 1.19 -2.60
C ASP A 33 -20.46 2.55 -2.71
N SER A 34 -21.04 3.05 -1.62
CA SER A 34 -21.67 4.37 -1.57
C SER A 34 -20.66 5.54 -1.53
N ALA A 35 -19.38 5.27 -1.33
CA ALA A 35 -18.31 6.27 -1.27
C ALA A 35 -17.63 6.49 -2.63
N ASN A 36 -17.03 7.68 -2.81
CA ASN A 36 -16.17 7.99 -3.96
C ASN A 36 -14.72 7.62 -3.64
N TRP A 37 -14.12 6.78 -4.45
CA TRP A 37 -12.78 6.23 -4.20
C TRP A 37 -11.72 6.89 -5.07
N GLY A 38 -10.61 7.30 -4.45
CA GLY A 38 -9.39 7.67 -5.14
C GLY A 38 -8.45 6.47 -5.23
N VAL A 39 -8.14 6.02 -6.44
CA VAL A 39 -7.27 4.86 -6.70
C VAL A 39 -6.04 5.29 -7.50
N MET A 40 -4.99 4.48 -7.46
CA MET A 40 -3.81 4.64 -8.32
C MET A 40 -3.96 3.77 -9.59
N SER A 41 -2.93 3.74 -10.42
CA SER A 41 -2.91 2.83 -11.59
C SER A 41 -3.12 1.37 -11.17
N SER A 42 -3.71 0.56 -12.03
CA SER A 42 -4.00 -0.87 -11.77
C SER A 42 -2.75 -1.72 -11.51
N SER A 43 -1.55 -1.20 -11.79
CA SER A 43 -0.28 -1.85 -11.48
C SER A 43 0.33 -1.41 -10.14
N SER A 44 -0.27 -0.43 -9.45
CA SER A 44 0.24 0.06 -8.15
C SER A 44 -0.05 -0.96 -7.04
N PRO A 45 0.97 -1.53 -6.37
CA PRO A 45 0.74 -2.49 -5.31
C PRO A 45 -0.16 -1.94 -4.19
N ALA A 46 0.24 -0.84 -3.55
CA ALA A 46 -0.48 -0.27 -2.41
C ALA A 46 -1.70 0.58 -2.81
N GLY A 47 -1.66 1.19 -3.99
CA GLY A 47 -2.73 2.09 -4.44
C GLY A 47 -3.84 1.39 -5.23
N TYR A 48 -3.71 0.08 -5.51
CA TYR A 48 -4.72 -0.65 -6.27
C TYR A 48 -4.74 -2.15 -5.96
N VAL A 49 -3.64 -2.88 -6.20
CA VAL A 49 -3.64 -4.34 -6.29
C VAL A 49 -3.97 -5.00 -4.94
N TYR A 50 -3.21 -4.67 -3.90
CA TYR A 50 -3.45 -5.25 -2.58
C TYR A 50 -4.76 -4.79 -1.93
N PRO A 51 -5.19 -3.53 -2.05
CA PRO A 51 -6.55 -3.14 -1.67
C PRO A 51 -7.65 -3.90 -2.42
N SER A 52 -7.46 -4.18 -3.73
CA SER A 52 -8.43 -4.99 -4.49
C SER A 52 -8.50 -6.43 -3.97
N LEU A 53 -7.36 -7.04 -3.66
CA LEU A 53 -7.32 -8.36 -3.02
C LEU A 53 -7.97 -8.35 -1.63
N TRP A 54 -7.73 -7.31 -0.83
CA TRP A 54 -8.34 -7.15 0.48
C TRP A 54 -9.88 -7.05 0.39
N LEU A 55 -10.41 -6.29 -0.58
CA LEU A 55 -11.84 -6.23 -0.85
C LEU A 55 -12.39 -7.58 -1.29
N GLN A 56 -11.66 -8.28 -2.16
CA GLN A 56 -12.05 -9.59 -2.67
C GLN A 56 -12.07 -10.65 -1.56
N ASP A 57 -11.08 -10.66 -0.68
CA ASP A 57 -11.01 -11.58 0.46
C ASP A 57 -12.14 -11.33 1.48
N LYS A 58 -12.51 -10.05 1.72
CA LYS A 58 -13.55 -9.70 2.69
C LYS A 58 -14.98 -9.75 2.15
N TYR A 59 -15.17 -9.30 0.91
CA TYR A 59 -16.51 -9.04 0.36
C TYR A 59 -16.81 -9.85 -0.91
N GLY A 60 -15.84 -10.61 -1.44
CA GLY A 60 -15.98 -11.33 -2.71
C GLY A 60 -16.06 -10.40 -3.93
N LYS A 61 -15.67 -9.13 -3.79
CA LYS A 61 -15.73 -8.08 -4.80
C LYS A 61 -14.42 -7.30 -4.83
N GLY A 62 -14.05 -6.73 -5.98
CA GLY A 62 -12.82 -5.94 -6.15
C GLY A 62 -13.09 -4.46 -6.40
N LEU A 63 -12.02 -3.69 -6.63
CA LEU A 63 -12.13 -2.25 -6.92
C LEU A 63 -12.94 -1.95 -8.19
N THR A 64 -12.97 -2.89 -9.15
CA THR A 64 -13.75 -2.77 -10.38
C THR A 64 -15.26 -2.90 -10.18
N ASP A 65 -15.68 -3.40 -9.02
CA ASP A 65 -17.10 -3.55 -8.67
C ASP A 65 -17.64 -2.33 -7.92
N LEU A 66 -16.79 -1.36 -7.58
CA LEU A 66 -17.21 -0.10 -6.96
C LEU A 66 -17.91 0.80 -7.96
N SER A 67 -19.00 1.41 -7.52
CA SER A 67 -19.82 2.32 -8.34
C SER A 67 -19.09 3.61 -8.72
N SER A 68 -18.13 4.06 -7.90
CA SER A 68 -17.37 5.30 -8.11
C SER A 68 -15.91 5.15 -7.70
N ALA A 69 -15.01 5.14 -8.70
CA ALA A 69 -13.57 5.16 -8.49
C ALA A 69 -12.89 6.08 -9.51
N VAL A 70 -12.03 6.96 -9.03
CA VAL A 70 -11.28 7.93 -9.86
C VAL A 70 -9.79 7.67 -9.70
N GLN A 71 -9.11 7.45 -10.83
CA GLN A 71 -7.67 7.28 -10.84
C GLN A 71 -6.94 8.61 -10.64
N SER A 72 -5.91 8.59 -9.83
CA SER A 72 -4.95 9.69 -9.63
C SER A 72 -3.56 9.28 -10.15
N ASP A 73 -2.82 10.26 -10.66
CA ASP A 73 -1.49 10.04 -11.24
C ASP A 73 -0.37 9.99 -10.18
N SER A 74 -0.65 10.51 -8.98
CA SER A 74 0.29 10.55 -7.86
C SER A 74 -0.45 10.53 -6.52
N TYR A 75 0.26 10.12 -5.46
CA TYR A 75 -0.29 10.21 -4.10
C TYR A 75 -0.57 11.65 -3.66
N ALA A 76 0.22 12.62 -4.13
CA ALA A 76 -0.06 14.04 -3.89
C ALA A 76 -1.44 14.44 -4.48
N SER A 77 -1.72 14.03 -5.73
CA SER A 77 -3.01 14.28 -6.37
C SER A 77 -4.17 13.56 -5.68
N ALA A 78 -3.95 12.32 -5.23
CA ALA A 78 -4.96 11.57 -4.48
C ALA A 78 -5.29 12.25 -3.14
N LEU A 79 -4.26 12.69 -2.40
CA LEU A 79 -4.43 13.41 -1.13
C LEU A 79 -5.08 14.79 -1.32
N ALA A 80 -4.75 15.52 -2.38
CA ALA A 80 -5.42 16.80 -2.69
C ALA A 80 -6.91 16.61 -2.98
N ARG A 81 -7.28 15.53 -3.69
CA ARG A 81 -8.69 15.17 -3.92
C ARG A 81 -9.40 14.76 -2.63
N LEU A 82 -8.70 14.05 -1.74
CA LEU A 82 -9.22 13.66 -0.42
C LEU A 82 -9.47 14.90 0.44
N ALA A 83 -8.48 15.81 0.53
CA ALA A 83 -8.59 17.06 1.31
C ALA A 83 -9.74 17.96 0.83
N SER A 84 -9.97 18.01 -0.49
CA SER A 84 -11.05 18.81 -1.08
C SER A 84 -12.43 18.13 -1.05
N GLY A 85 -12.51 16.87 -0.61
CA GLY A 85 -13.76 16.09 -0.62
C GLY A 85 -14.23 15.65 -2.01
N GLN A 86 -13.36 15.69 -3.02
CA GLN A 86 -13.67 15.13 -4.35
C GLN A 86 -13.75 13.60 -4.32
N VAL A 87 -13.01 12.98 -3.41
CA VAL A 87 -13.13 11.57 -3.06
C VAL A 87 -13.28 11.43 -1.55
N ASP A 88 -13.97 10.38 -1.14
CA ASP A 88 -14.25 10.11 0.28
C ASP A 88 -13.17 9.22 0.90
N CYS A 89 -12.57 8.36 0.08
CA CYS A 89 -11.52 7.43 0.48
C CYS A 89 -10.39 7.38 -0.55
N ILE A 90 -9.17 7.10 -0.10
CA ILE A 90 -8.03 6.80 -0.97
C ILE A 90 -7.32 5.52 -0.56
N LEU A 91 -6.56 4.97 -1.50
CA LEU A 91 -5.70 3.81 -1.33
C LEU A 91 -4.24 4.26 -1.38
N ALA A 92 -3.46 3.93 -0.37
CA ALA A 92 -2.06 4.35 -0.30
C ALA A 92 -1.20 3.40 0.54
N TYR A 93 0.11 3.56 0.44
CA TYR A 93 1.06 2.85 1.31
C TYR A 93 1.02 3.37 2.76
N ALA A 94 1.38 2.54 3.70
CA ALA A 94 1.47 2.89 5.11
C ALA A 94 2.86 3.49 5.45
N ASP A 95 3.00 4.72 5.98
CA ASP A 95 1.88 5.64 6.15
C ASP A 95 2.13 6.89 5.30
N VAL A 96 1.44 7.00 4.20
CA VAL A 96 1.55 8.13 3.26
C VAL A 96 1.33 9.49 3.94
N ARG A 97 0.53 9.51 5.01
CA ARG A 97 0.19 10.75 5.72
C ARG A 97 1.41 11.45 6.31
N ARG A 98 2.43 10.68 6.73
CA ARG A 98 3.69 11.23 7.28
C ARG A 98 4.50 12.00 6.23
N ASP A 99 4.42 11.55 4.97
CA ASP A 99 5.19 12.16 3.88
C ASP A 99 4.54 13.46 3.38
N TYR A 100 3.27 13.68 3.76
CA TYR A 100 2.46 14.80 3.26
C TYR A 100 1.81 15.65 4.36
N GLU A 101 2.13 15.42 5.65
CA GLU A 101 1.52 16.17 6.76
C GLU A 101 1.79 17.68 6.66
N ASP A 102 3.00 18.09 6.28
CA ASP A 102 3.37 19.50 6.10
C ASP A 102 2.66 20.17 4.90
N LYS A 103 2.19 19.34 3.94
CA LYS A 103 1.52 19.80 2.72
C LYS A 103 0.00 19.81 2.83
N TRP A 104 -0.54 19.08 3.79
CA TRP A 104 -1.98 18.86 3.92
C TRP A 104 -2.77 20.17 4.05
N GLU A 105 -2.35 21.02 4.97
CA GLU A 105 -2.96 22.35 5.15
C GLU A 105 -2.40 23.37 4.13
N SER A 106 -1.07 23.39 3.93
CA SER A 106 -0.39 24.45 3.18
C SER A 106 -0.58 24.35 1.66
N GLU A 107 -0.61 23.16 1.09
CA GLU A 107 -0.72 22.95 -0.36
C GLU A 107 -2.09 22.41 -0.78
N PHE A 108 -2.71 21.51 0.04
CA PHE A 108 -3.98 20.86 -0.32
C PHE A 108 -5.20 21.61 0.24
N GLY A 109 -4.98 22.63 1.09
CA GLY A 109 -6.01 23.53 1.55
C GLY A 109 -6.96 22.95 2.60
N ALA A 110 -6.53 21.91 3.31
CA ALA A 110 -7.26 21.34 4.42
C ALA A 110 -7.36 22.32 5.59
N LYS A 111 -8.36 22.14 6.46
CA LYS A 111 -8.63 23.05 7.59
C LYS A 111 -7.98 22.59 8.89
N ASN A 112 -7.79 21.30 9.06
CA ASN A 112 -7.20 20.68 10.23
C ASN A 112 -6.00 19.85 9.79
N SER A 113 -5.27 19.28 10.74
CA SER A 113 -4.15 18.38 10.43
C SER A 113 -4.63 17.11 9.71
N ILE A 114 -3.75 16.49 8.92
CA ILE A 114 -4.06 15.23 8.24
C ILE A 114 -4.48 14.12 9.21
N TRP A 115 -3.99 14.17 10.44
CA TRP A 115 -4.30 13.20 11.48
C TRP A 115 -5.68 13.38 12.09
N GLU A 116 -6.21 14.61 12.09
CA GLU A 116 -7.58 14.92 12.52
C GLU A 116 -8.59 14.66 11.41
N ASP A 117 -8.22 15.02 10.18
CA ASP A 117 -9.11 14.93 9.01
C ASP A 117 -9.25 13.52 8.45
N THR A 118 -8.29 12.60 8.74
CA THR A 118 -8.26 11.29 8.10
C THR A 118 -8.24 10.13 9.07
N ASN A 119 -8.91 9.05 8.71
CA ASN A 119 -8.96 7.81 9.47
C ASN A 119 -8.60 6.61 8.59
N VAL A 120 -7.88 5.64 9.17
CA VAL A 120 -7.63 4.35 8.51
C VAL A 120 -8.84 3.46 8.73
N ILE A 121 -9.54 3.11 7.65
CA ILE A 121 -10.72 2.25 7.67
C ILE A 121 -10.45 0.83 7.18
N GLY A 122 -9.25 0.58 6.66
CA GLY A 122 -8.81 -0.75 6.25
C GLY A 122 -7.30 -0.83 6.13
N VAL A 123 -6.77 -2.03 6.40
CA VAL A 123 -5.33 -2.34 6.31
C VAL A 123 -5.19 -3.68 5.60
N THR A 124 -4.36 -3.72 4.57
CA THR A 124 -4.14 -4.95 3.79
C THR A 124 -3.17 -5.91 4.47
N ASP A 125 -3.03 -7.10 3.91
CA ASP A 125 -1.90 -7.98 4.18
C ASP A 125 -0.56 -7.30 3.88
N PRO A 126 0.55 -7.79 4.45
CA PRO A 126 1.88 -7.25 4.15
C PRO A 126 2.22 -7.34 2.67
N ILE A 127 2.75 -6.25 2.14
CA ILE A 127 3.40 -6.17 0.84
C ILE A 127 4.89 -6.33 1.09
N TYR A 128 5.50 -7.40 0.57
CA TYR A 128 6.91 -7.61 0.75
C TYR A 128 7.71 -6.69 -0.17
N ASN A 129 8.83 -6.20 0.34
CA ASN A 129 9.77 -5.39 -0.44
C ASN A 129 10.48 -6.27 -1.48
N ASP A 130 11.15 -5.60 -2.41
CA ASP A 130 11.94 -6.26 -3.45
C ASP A 130 12.93 -7.29 -2.88
N THR A 131 13.11 -8.37 -3.62
CA THR A 131 14.06 -9.42 -3.26
C THR A 131 15.37 -9.27 -4.01
N VAL A 132 16.46 -9.65 -3.36
CA VAL A 132 17.71 -9.90 -4.06
C VAL A 132 17.66 -11.32 -4.63
N CYS A 133 17.60 -11.42 -5.94
CA CYS A 133 17.46 -12.70 -6.65
C CYS A 133 18.76 -13.12 -7.31
N VAL A 134 18.97 -14.42 -7.41
CA VAL A 134 20.06 -15.05 -8.18
C VAL A 134 19.49 -15.94 -9.28
N SER A 135 20.18 -15.99 -10.42
CA SER A 135 19.75 -16.83 -11.54
C SER A 135 19.98 -18.30 -11.25
N LYS A 136 18.93 -19.11 -11.32
CA LYS A 136 19.03 -20.58 -11.26
C LYS A 136 19.76 -21.20 -12.44
N ASN A 137 19.87 -20.48 -13.56
CA ASN A 137 20.50 -20.95 -14.79
C ASN A 137 21.97 -20.53 -14.91
N SER A 138 22.50 -19.80 -13.95
CA SER A 138 23.91 -19.40 -13.96
C SER A 138 24.81 -20.58 -13.61
N LYS A 139 25.78 -20.87 -14.48
CA LYS A 139 26.77 -21.93 -14.25
C LYS A 139 27.70 -21.62 -13.06
N ASN A 140 27.80 -20.36 -12.67
CA ASN A 140 28.66 -19.92 -11.57
C ASN A 140 27.90 -19.80 -10.23
N MET A 141 26.57 -19.94 -10.23
CA MET A 141 25.76 -19.88 -9.03
C MET A 141 25.50 -21.28 -8.50
N ASN A 142 25.94 -21.54 -7.28
CA ASN A 142 25.65 -22.76 -6.53
C ASN A 142 25.10 -22.40 -5.16
N ASP A 143 24.67 -23.39 -4.38
CA ASP A 143 24.05 -23.17 -3.07
C ASP A 143 25.00 -22.52 -2.06
N ASP A 144 26.29 -22.85 -2.10
CA ASP A 144 27.29 -22.27 -1.20
C ASP A 144 27.49 -20.79 -1.49
N LEU A 145 27.61 -20.40 -2.77
CA LEU A 145 27.74 -19.01 -3.18
C LEU A 145 26.46 -18.22 -2.87
N LYS A 146 25.29 -18.80 -3.09
CA LYS A 146 24.00 -18.19 -2.74
C LYS A 146 23.94 -17.92 -1.23
N ALA A 147 24.29 -18.90 -0.39
CA ALA A 147 24.32 -18.74 1.06
C ALA A 147 25.34 -17.68 1.52
N ALA A 148 26.52 -17.63 0.88
CA ALA A 148 27.53 -16.64 1.17
C ALA A 148 27.06 -15.21 0.83
N ILE A 149 26.40 -15.01 -0.32
CA ILE A 149 25.83 -13.71 -0.73
C ILE A 149 24.73 -13.30 0.26
N GLN A 150 23.81 -14.20 0.61
CA GLN A 150 22.75 -13.91 1.57
C GLN A 150 23.33 -13.47 2.92
N LYS A 151 24.29 -14.22 3.45
CA LYS A 151 24.97 -13.87 4.72
C LYS A 151 25.68 -12.53 4.63
N ALA A 152 26.37 -12.25 3.52
CA ALA A 152 27.07 -10.97 3.33
C ALA A 152 26.10 -9.78 3.34
N LEU A 153 24.96 -9.88 2.63
CA LEU A 153 23.95 -8.82 2.58
C LEU A 153 23.32 -8.59 3.96
N ILE A 154 22.97 -9.65 4.67
CA ILE A 154 22.43 -9.55 6.04
C ILE A 154 23.46 -8.88 6.98
N ASN A 155 24.74 -9.27 6.89
CA ASN A 155 25.79 -8.66 7.69
C ASN A 155 25.98 -7.17 7.37
N ILE A 156 25.99 -6.79 6.09
CA ILE A 156 26.05 -5.38 5.66
C ILE A 156 24.87 -4.58 6.26
N GLY A 157 23.66 -5.11 6.17
CA GLY A 157 22.46 -4.46 6.73
C GLY A 157 22.48 -4.32 8.27
N ASN A 158 23.41 -4.99 8.96
CA ASN A 158 23.55 -4.91 10.42
C ASN A 158 24.68 -4.00 10.89
N THR A 159 25.51 -3.44 9.97
CA THR A 159 26.53 -2.44 10.30
C THR A 159 26.00 -1.02 10.10
N ASP A 160 26.58 -0.03 10.79
CA ASP A 160 26.15 1.37 10.65
C ASP A 160 26.50 1.91 9.26
N GLU A 161 27.68 1.62 8.75
CA GLU A 161 28.11 2.00 7.41
C GLU A 161 27.24 1.32 6.32
N GLY A 162 26.91 0.06 6.52
CA GLY A 162 26.03 -0.68 5.61
C GLY A 162 24.62 -0.11 5.59
N LYS A 163 24.05 0.26 6.74
CA LYS A 163 22.75 0.92 6.84
C LYS A 163 22.76 2.27 6.14
N GLU A 164 23.82 3.05 6.26
CA GLU A 164 23.96 4.31 5.53
C GLU A 164 23.87 4.08 4.00
N VAL A 165 24.61 3.10 3.49
CA VAL A 165 24.60 2.78 2.05
C VAL A 165 23.21 2.33 1.58
N ILE A 166 22.55 1.41 2.29
CA ILE A 166 21.24 0.88 1.86
C ILE A 166 20.09 1.85 2.11
N SER A 167 20.29 2.89 2.92
CA SER A 167 19.29 3.94 3.16
C SER A 167 18.89 4.70 1.90
N ILE A 168 19.74 4.71 0.87
CA ILE A 168 19.47 5.29 -0.46
C ILE A 168 18.23 4.67 -1.13
N TYR A 169 17.92 3.42 -0.76
CA TYR A 169 16.72 2.69 -1.19
C TYR A 169 15.64 2.66 -0.08
N SER A 170 15.78 3.48 0.96
CA SER A 170 14.94 3.44 2.16
C SER A 170 14.94 2.06 2.86
N HIS A 171 15.95 1.23 2.63
CA HIS A 171 16.10 -0.06 3.29
C HIS A 171 16.68 0.12 4.70
N LYS A 172 16.18 -0.70 5.63
CA LYS A 172 16.63 -0.70 7.04
C LYS A 172 17.50 -1.92 7.39
N GLY A 173 17.61 -2.87 6.47
CA GLY A 173 18.35 -4.12 6.64
C GLY A 173 17.85 -5.19 5.69
N TYR A 174 18.45 -6.38 5.78
CA TYR A 174 18.06 -7.56 5.00
C TYR A 174 17.81 -8.74 5.93
N GLN A 175 16.95 -9.65 5.52
CA GLN A 175 16.62 -10.89 6.21
C GLN A 175 16.43 -12.03 5.23
N GLU A 176 16.47 -13.25 5.72
CA GLU A 176 16.10 -14.42 4.93
C GLU A 176 14.63 -14.33 4.54
N ALA A 177 14.33 -14.76 3.31
CA ALA A 177 12.99 -14.85 2.78
C ALA A 177 12.69 -16.27 2.31
N GLN A 178 11.47 -16.71 2.51
CA GLN A 178 10.95 -17.96 2.02
C GLN A 178 10.03 -17.74 0.82
N SER A 179 9.95 -18.72 -0.07
CA SER A 179 9.07 -18.60 -1.25
C SER A 179 7.61 -18.36 -0.88
N SER A 180 7.15 -18.94 0.23
CA SER A 180 5.79 -18.76 0.75
C SER A 180 5.48 -17.33 1.20
N ASP A 181 6.48 -16.54 1.57
CA ASP A 181 6.29 -15.12 1.95
C ASP A 181 5.72 -14.29 0.79
N TYR A 182 5.90 -14.75 -0.45
CA TYR A 182 5.47 -14.10 -1.68
C TYR A 182 4.22 -14.74 -2.32
N ASP A 183 3.44 -15.53 -1.57
CA ASP A 183 2.22 -16.15 -2.11
C ASP A 183 1.16 -15.09 -2.46
N LYS A 184 0.98 -14.08 -1.61
CA LYS A 184 0.09 -12.95 -1.92
C LYS A 184 0.57 -12.15 -3.14
N GLU A 185 1.88 -12.03 -3.37
CA GLU A 185 2.40 -11.41 -4.61
C GLU A 185 2.04 -12.24 -5.85
N ARG A 186 2.01 -13.57 -5.75
CA ARG A 186 1.55 -14.43 -6.85
C ARG A 186 0.07 -14.21 -7.16
N ASP A 187 -0.76 -14.00 -6.14
CA ASP A 187 -2.17 -13.68 -6.32
C ASP A 187 -2.34 -12.26 -6.90
N ALA A 188 -1.53 -11.30 -6.43
CA ALA A 188 -1.44 -9.97 -7.00
C ALA A 188 -1.11 -10.00 -8.50
N GLN A 189 -0.12 -10.79 -8.90
CA GLN A 189 0.28 -10.95 -10.31
C GLN A 189 -0.81 -11.62 -11.17
N LYS A 190 -1.61 -12.52 -10.60
CA LYS A 190 -2.78 -13.09 -11.31
C LYS A 190 -3.84 -12.02 -11.54
N LEU A 191 -4.17 -11.25 -10.50
CA LEU A 191 -5.14 -10.16 -10.61
C LEU A 191 -4.72 -9.12 -11.67
N ILE A 192 -3.45 -8.68 -11.67
CA ILE A 192 -2.93 -7.74 -12.67
C ILE A 192 -3.11 -8.29 -14.09
N LYS A 193 -2.84 -9.58 -14.31
CA LYS A 193 -3.03 -10.22 -15.61
C LYS A 193 -4.51 -10.30 -16.04
N GLU A 194 -5.42 -10.42 -15.10
CA GLU A 194 -6.85 -10.43 -15.37
C GLU A 194 -7.36 -9.03 -15.74
N LEU A 195 -6.89 -8.00 -15.04
CA LEU A 195 -7.23 -6.59 -15.30
C LEU A 195 -6.62 -6.06 -16.62
N SER A 196 -5.60 -6.72 -17.15
CA SER A 196 -4.89 -6.32 -18.38
C SER A 196 -5.48 -6.94 -19.65
N LYS A 197 -6.55 -7.73 -19.54
CA LYS A 197 -7.25 -8.36 -20.66
C LYS A 197 -8.43 -7.52 -21.11
#